data_fd6adfabea9c09410b736800e403b854
#
_entry.id   fd6adfabea9c09410b736800e403b854
#
_cell.length_a   1.000
_cell.length_b   1.000
_cell.length_c   1.000
_cell.angle_alpha   90.00
_cell.angle_beta   90.00
_cell.angle_gamma   90.00
#
_symmetry.space_group_name_H-M   'P 1'
#
loop_
_entity.id
_entity.type
_entity.pdbx_description
1 polymer ?
#
loop_
_entity_poly.entity_id
_entity_poly.type
_entity_poly.pdbx_seq_one_letter_code
_entity_poly.pdbx_strand_id
1 'polypeptide(L)'
;MFYEEERDTWMEETVLFRFLKIRHPRPAAVLCWILTRLNGRKVMAEQMKKERARRLFLIAFVLFTFANGFGGSIISNYFKGVYQVDSVQRGLLEIPRELPGVVGVFVITALSGCGNLTLAMISFCLYAVGMFVLGLLSPGYLLMQLFVFTYSLGDHIVMPVRDAIAMDLADEGKTGTFLGKYRGYATMGSMAASLLVFIGFRYGAFWFRADRSIVPSFCVSLVVVAAALFFLWRLRREVPALDVRKHDEKKKGLPLKKKYIPYYIVTGVYGFQKRMRLVFAPWIIIELLAMGADTVAFLGIAAHFGSSMIAPQIGKFLDRYGVKKGLVLESVTIGAIFLYAAWAVHGITSGVFTGRVEQIFAFTAYIFIMIADHFNAVHVMLMKKLSDSPADVMENLSFGLSVDHVLAVTVSGLLGAVWKFVGPEWVFVLGAAVCLVHFGVAVWLGKRA
;
A
#
# COMPACT_ATOMS: atom_id res chain seq x y z
N MET A 1 -27.81 -18.26 -10.74
CA MET A 1 -28.06 -18.74 -12.10
C MET A 1 -27.17 -19.93 -12.51
N PHE A 2 -25.91 -20.03 -12.12
CA PHE A 2 -25.05 -21.23 -12.36
C PHE A 2 -25.28 -22.41 -11.42
N TYR A 3 -25.99 -22.24 -10.32
CA TYR A 3 -26.24 -23.28 -9.32
C TYR A 3 -27.52 -24.10 -9.58
N GLU A 4 -28.40 -23.63 -10.45
CA GLU A 4 -29.61 -24.37 -10.85
C GLU A 4 -29.34 -25.33 -12.00
N GLU A 5 -28.45 -24.99 -12.90
CA GLU A 5 -28.12 -25.81 -14.06
C GLU A 5 -27.37 -27.11 -13.69
N GLU A 6 -26.50 -27.11 -12.67
CA GLU A 6 -25.86 -28.31 -12.16
C GLU A 6 -26.82 -29.22 -11.38
N ARG A 7 -27.83 -28.65 -10.71
CA ARG A 7 -28.81 -29.43 -9.96
C ARG A 7 -29.74 -30.21 -10.91
N ASP A 8 -30.09 -29.65 -12.04
CA ASP A 8 -30.98 -30.27 -13.00
C ASP A 8 -30.28 -31.39 -13.80
N THR A 9 -29.02 -31.27 -14.11
CA THR A 9 -28.21 -32.37 -14.74
C THR A 9 -28.08 -33.57 -13.79
N TRP A 10 -27.94 -33.38 -12.50
CA TRP A 10 -27.87 -34.47 -11.52
C TRP A 10 -29.21 -35.15 -11.27
N MET A 11 -30.32 -34.45 -11.44
CA MET A 11 -31.66 -35.05 -11.36
C MET A 11 -31.97 -35.87 -12.61
N GLU A 12 -31.54 -35.46 -13.80
CA GLU A 12 -31.73 -36.22 -15.04
C GLU A 12 -30.95 -37.51 -15.02
N GLU A 13 -29.70 -37.55 -14.54
CA GLU A 13 -28.93 -38.79 -14.41
C GLU A 13 -29.58 -39.77 -13.42
N THR A 14 -30.16 -39.27 -12.34
CA THR A 14 -30.85 -40.13 -11.36
C THR A 14 -32.15 -40.71 -11.92
N VAL A 15 -32.84 -40.00 -12.81
CA VAL A 15 -34.03 -40.44 -13.54
C VAL A 15 -33.63 -41.43 -14.64
N LEU A 16 -32.51 -41.20 -15.33
CA LEU A 16 -31.97 -42.08 -16.37
C LEU A 16 -31.64 -43.47 -15.82
N PHE A 17 -31.07 -43.58 -14.61
CA PHE A 17 -30.80 -44.86 -13.95
C PHE A 17 -32.08 -45.59 -13.53
N ARG A 18 -33.18 -44.92 -13.25
CA ARG A 18 -34.48 -45.51 -12.98
C ARG A 18 -35.19 -46.00 -14.23
N PHE A 19 -34.96 -45.38 -15.39
CA PHE A 19 -35.57 -45.78 -16.66
C PHE A 19 -34.90 -46.99 -17.33
N LEU A 20 -33.59 -47.20 -17.10
CA LEU A 20 -32.84 -48.28 -17.77
C LEU A 20 -33.03 -49.67 -17.17
N LYS A 21 -33.93 -49.91 -16.18
CA LYS A 21 -34.28 -51.23 -15.62
C LYS A 21 -33.09 -52.21 -15.55
N ILE A 22 -31.93 -51.75 -15.07
CA ILE A 22 -30.75 -52.62 -14.88
C ILE A 22 -31.02 -53.45 -13.63
N ARG A 23 -31.36 -54.71 -13.84
CA ARG A 23 -31.81 -55.67 -12.81
C ARG A 23 -30.72 -56.01 -11.77
N HIS A 24 -29.45 -55.82 -12.04
CA HIS A 24 -28.34 -55.90 -11.05
C HIS A 24 -27.15 -55.06 -11.56
N PRO A 25 -26.87 -53.89 -11.01
CA PRO A 25 -25.63 -53.16 -11.35
C PRO A 25 -24.44 -53.99 -10.87
N ARG A 26 -23.44 -54.13 -11.77
CA ARG A 26 -22.20 -54.85 -11.40
C ARG A 26 -21.59 -54.16 -10.18
N PRO A 27 -21.11 -54.92 -9.16
CA PRO A 27 -20.54 -54.35 -7.93
C PRO A 27 -19.49 -53.26 -8.19
N ALA A 28 -18.71 -53.39 -9.26
CA ALA A 28 -17.72 -52.41 -9.69
C ALA A 28 -18.33 -51.07 -10.14
N ALA A 29 -19.51 -51.06 -10.78
CA ALA A 29 -20.16 -49.82 -11.22
C ALA A 29 -20.73 -49.02 -10.02
N VAL A 30 -21.29 -49.73 -9.03
CA VAL A 30 -21.76 -49.13 -7.79
C VAL A 30 -20.60 -48.57 -6.99
N LEU A 31 -19.47 -49.28 -6.88
CA LEU A 31 -18.28 -48.84 -6.21
C LEU A 31 -17.66 -47.58 -6.89
N CYS A 32 -17.58 -47.60 -8.22
CA CYS A 32 -17.11 -46.44 -9.01
C CYS A 32 -17.99 -45.21 -8.79
N TRP A 33 -19.31 -45.36 -8.80
CA TRP A 33 -20.25 -44.27 -8.53
C TRP A 33 -20.12 -43.72 -7.09
N ILE A 34 -19.99 -44.59 -6.08
CA ILE A 34 -19.76 -44.18 -4.69
C ILE A 34 -18.44 -43.44 -4.56
N LEU A 35 -17.35 -43.93 -5.15
CA LEU A 35 -16.03 -43.29 -5.11
C LEU A 35 -16.04 -41.95 -5.83
N THR A 36 -16.70 -41.82 -6.97
CA THR A 36 -16.84 -40.55 -7.69
C THR A 36 -17.64 -39.53 -6.87
N ARG A 37 -18.72 -39.96 -6.22
CA ARG A 37 -19.54 -39.11 -5.35
C ARG A 37 -18.83 -38.69 -4.07
N LEU A 38 -18.04 -39.58 -3.46
CA LEU A 38 -17.21 -39.29 -2.31
C LEU A 38 -16.06 -38.34 -2.67
N ASN A 39 -15.44 -38.50 -3.84
CA ASN A 39 -14.40 -37.65 -4.36
C ASN A 39 -14.95 -36.25 -4.69
N GLY A 40 -16.11 -36.15 -5.33
CA GLY A 40 -16.80 -34.89 -5.60
C GLY A 40 -17.15 -34.12 -4.33
N ARG A 41 -17.63 -34.83 -3.27
CA ARG A 41 -17.88 -34.19 -1.97
C ARG A 41 -16.62 -33.67 -1.30
N LYS A 42 -15.48 -34.39 -1.37
CA LYS A 42 -14.19 -33.93 -0.86
C LYS A 42 -13.69 -32.71 -1.60
N VAL A 43 -13.73 -32.71 -2.93
CA VAL A 43 -13.33 -31.59 -3.77
C VAL A 43 -14.19 -30.34 -3.46
N MET A 44 -15.50 -30.52 -3.36
CA MET A 44 -16.42 -29.41 -2.99
C MET A 44 -16.11 -28.87 -1.59
N ALA A 45 -15.86 -29.72 -0.61
CA ALA A 45 -15.50 -29.30 0.75
C ALA A 45 -14.18 -28.52 0.80
N GLU A 46 -13.17 -28.93 0.03
CA GLU A 46 -11.89 -28.24 -0.11
C GLU A 46 -12.08 -26.87 -0.78
N GLN A 47 -12.87 -26.78 -1.85
CA GLN A 47 -13.19 -25.51 -2.51
C GLN A 47 -13.93 -24.56 -1.57
N MET A 48 -14.93 -25.04 -0.84
CA MET A 48 -15.63 -24.23 0.17
C MET A 48 -14.69 -23.73 1.28
N LYS A 49 -13.77 -24.57 1.72
CA LYS A 49 -12.75 -24.21 2.72
C LYS A 49 -11.81 -23.13 2.17
N LYS A 50 -11.38 -23.25 0.92
CA LYS A 50 -10.51 -22.27 0.24
C LYS A 50 -11.22 -20.93 0.05
N GLU A 51 -12.48 -20.92 -0.38
CA GLU A 51 -13.29 -19.70 -0.52
C GLU A 51 -13.52 -19.01 0.82
N ARG A 52 -13.77 -19.77 1.88
CA ARG A 52 -13.88 -19.23 3.23
C ARG A 52 -12.57 -18.61 3.71
N ALA A 53 -11.44 -19.28 3.46
CA ALA A 53 -10.11 -18.75 3.78
C ALA A 53 -9.84 -17.43 3.03
N ARG A 54 -10.19 -17.34 1.75
CA ARG A 54 -10.10 -16.12 0.95
C ARG A 54 -10.92 -14.97 1.53
N ARG A 55 -12.17 -15.24 1.95
CA ARG A 55 -13.03 -14.24 2.59
C ARG A 55 -12.43 -13.76 3.91
N LEU A 56 -11.96 -14.65 4.77
CA LEU A 56 -11.32 -14.29 6.04
C LEU A 56 -10.06 -13.46 5.82
N PHE A 57 -9.22 -13.84 4.85
CA PHE A 57 -8.06 -13.08 4.43
C PHE A 57 -8.45 -11.66 3.98
N LEU A 58 -9.40 -11.55 3.05
CA LEU A 58 -9.84 -10.25 2.53
C LEU A 58 -10.37 -9.35 3.66
N ILE A 59 -11.23 -9.89 4.54
CA ILE A 59 -11.76 -9.12 5.67
C ILE A 59 -10.63 -8.66 6.59
N ALA A 60 -9.73 -9.55 7.01
CA ALA A 60 -8.65 -9.21 7.94
C ALA A 60 -7.73 -8.12 7.38
N PHE A 61 -7.26 -8.28 6.15
CA PHE A 61 -6.29 -7.35 5.56
C PHE A 61 -6.92 -6.06 5.03
N VAL A 62 -8.20 -6.07 4.62
CA VAL A 62 -8.94 -4.83 4.29
C VAL A 62 -9.21 -4.02 5.55
N LEU A 63 -9.61 -4.65 6.66
CA LEU A 63 -9.75 -3.98 7.95
C LEU A 63 -8.42 -3.40 8.43
N PHE A 64 -7.33 -4.14 8.31
CA PHE A 64 -6.01 -3.61 8.64
C PHE A 64 -5.63 -2.40 7.77
N THR A 65 -5.89 -2.47 6.46
CA THR A 65 -5.65 -1.33 5.54
C THR A 65 -6.53 -0.13 5.87
N PHE A 66 -7.77 -0.36 6.27
CA PHE A 66 -8.65 0.69 6.79
C PHE A 66 -8.06 1.35 8.04
N ALA A 67 -7.61 0.56 9.02
CA ALA A 67 -7.02 1.09 10.25
C ALA A 67 -5.74 1.89 9.99
N ASN A 68 -4.89 1.40 9.08
CA ASN A 68 -3.67 2.08 8.64
C ASN A 68 -4.02 3.39 7.91
N GLY A 69 -4.99 3.36 6.98
CA GLY A 69 -5.47 4.55 6.28
C GLY A 69 -6.07 5.59 7.22
N PHE A 70 -6.80 5.16 8.25
CA PHE A 70 -7.35 6.02 9.28
C PHE A 70 -6.22 6.70 10.09
N GLY A 71 -5.30 5.90 10.67
CA GLY A 71 -4.15 6.41 11.40
C GLY A 71 -3.27 7.33 10.57
N GLY A 72 -2.96 6.92 9.33
CA GLY A 72 -2.15 7.70 8.39
C GLY A 72 -2.76 9.06 8.05
N SER A 73 -4.09 9.16 7.97
CA SER A 73 -4.80 10.42 7.68
C SER A 73 -4.71 11.45 8.81
N ILE A 74 -4.53 11.02 10.07
CA ILE A 74 -4.50 11.92 11.23
C ILE A 74 -3.11 12.15 11.79
N ILE A 75 -2.13 11.28 11.51
CA ILE A 75 -0.84 11.25 12.19
C ILE A 75 -0.02 12.54 11.98
N SER A 76 -0.06 13.14 10.80
CA SER A 76 0.67 14.39 10.53
C SER A 76 0.08 15.57 11.28
N ASN A 77 -1.25 15.67 11.37
CA ASN A 77 -1.93 16.67 12.18
C ASN A 77 -1.67 16.46 13.67
N TYR A 78 -1.64 15.18 14.13
CA TYR A 78 -1.27 14.82 15.49
C TYR A 78 0.15 15.29 15.84
N PHE A 79 1.14 15.04 14.99
CA PHE A 79 2.50 15.54 15.22
C PHE A 79 2.56 17.06 15.29
N LYS A 80 1.84 17.75 14.41
CA LYS A 80 1.79 19.22 14.42
C LYS A 80 1.04 19.74 15.64
N GLY A 81 -0.14 19.19 15.95
CA GLY A 81 -1.00 19.68 17.03
C GLY A 81 -0.46 19.41 18.43
N VAL A 82 0.03 18.18 18.67
CA VAL A 82 0.46 17.72 20.00
C VAL A 82 1.93 18.07 20.30
N TYR A 83 2.84 17.84 19.33
CA TYR A 83 4.28 18.02 19.52
C TYR A 83 4.83 19.30 18.92
N GLN A 84 4.00 20.08 18.23
CA GLN A 84 4.38 21.35 17.59
C GLN A 84 5.61 21.21 16.66
N VAL A 85 5.71 20.03 15.99
CA VAL A 85 6.85 19.75 15.12
C VAL A 85 6.94 20.76 13.97
N ASP A 86 8.14 21.21 13.69
CA ASP A 86 8.45 22.01 12.51
C ASP A 86 8.77 21.12 11.29
N SER A 87 9.06 21.72 10.16
CA SER A 87 9.33 21.00 8.91
C SER A 87 10.60 20.13 8.99
N VAL A 88 11.63 20.54 9.74
CA VAL A 88 12.84 19.74 9.97
C VAL A 88 12.50 18.50 10.79
N GLN A 89 11.83 18.70 11.92
CA GLN A 89 11.40 17.61 12.79
C GLN A 89 10.42 16.68 12.06
N ARG A 90 9.51 17.22 11.23
CA ARG A 90 8.60 16.43 10.40
C ARG A 90 9.36 15.57 9.40
N GLY A 91 10.40 16.11 8.78
CA GLY A 91 11.28 15.32 7.89
C GLY A 91 12.07 14.25 8.65
N LEU A 92 12.58 14.57 9.84
CA LEU A 92 13.33 13.61 10.68
C LEU A 92 12.45 12.49 11.25
N LEU A 93 11.14 12.71 11.43
CA LEU A 93 10.19 11.64 11.81
C LEU A 93 10.05 10.55 10.75
N GLU A 94 10.49 10.79 9.51
CA GLU A 94 10.58 9.74 8.52
C GLU A 94 11.67 8.70 8.85
N ILE A 95 12.66 9.03 9.67
CA ILE A 95 13.68 8.07 10.13
C ILE A 95 13.02 6.91 10.88
N PRO A 96 12.36 7.10 12.02
CA PRO A 96 11.71 6.01 12.73
C PRO A 96 10.55 5.39 11.92
N ARG A 97 9.96 6.11 10.98
CA ARG A 97 8.86 5.61 10.15
C ARG A 97 9.32 4.71 8.99
N GLU A 98 10.46 5.00 8.38
CA GLU A 98 10.95 4.26 7.20
C GLU A 98 12.10 3.29 7.51
N LEU A 99 12.82 3.48 8.63
CA LEU A 99 13.87 2.58 9.09
C LEU A 99 13.39 1.12 9.23
N PRO A 100 12.17 0.83 9.69
CA PRO A 100 11.61 -0.52 9.68
C PRO A 100 11.61 -1.20 8.31
N GLY A 101 11.47 -0.45 7.22
CA GLY A 101 11.58 -1.00 5.86
C GLY A 101 12.98 -1.53 5.53
N VAL A 102 14.02 -0.93 6.12
CA VAL A 102 15.41 -1.40 5.98
C VAL A 102 15.68 -2.58 6.91
N VAL A 103 15.27 -2.49 8.17
CA VAL A 103 15.57 -3.53 9.17
C VAL A 103 14.58 -4.69 9.16
N GLY A 104 13.43 -4.54 8.53
CA GLY A 104 12.33 -5.51 8.49
C GLY A 104 12.78 -6.88 7.93
N VAL A 105 13.71 -6.89 6.97
CA VAL A 105 14.29 -8.13 6.43
C VAL A 105 15.01 -8.91 7.53
N PHE A 106 15.77 -8.24 8.40
CA PHE A 106 16.47 -8.90 9.51
C PHE A 106 15.49 -9.43 10.56
N VAL A 107 14.44 -8.64 10.87
CA VAL A 107 13.37 -9.07 11.80
C VAL A 107 12.62 -10.28 11.24
N ILE A 108 12.22 -10.25 9.98
CA ILE A 108 11.56 -11.36 9.30
C ILE A 108 12.46 -12.61 9.28
N THR A 109 13.77 -12.42 9.08
CA THR A 109 14.74 -13.52 9.10
C THR A 109 14.92 -14.08 10.51
N ALA A 110 15.00 -13.23 11.53
CA ALA A 110 15.06 -13.66 12.93
C ALA A 110 13.81 -14.46 13.35
N LEU A 111 12.66 -14.11 12.79
CA LEU A 111 11.37 -14.80 13.01
C LEU A 111 11.09 -15.89 11.96
N SER A 112 12.13 -16.44 11.32
CA SER A 112 11.99 -17.48 10.28
C SER A 112 11.30 -18.76 10.73
N GLY A 113 11.30 -19.05 12.04
CA GLY A 113 10.54 -20.15 12.63
C GLY A 113 9.03 -19.92 12.74
N CYS A 114 8.55 -18.69 12.51
CA CYS A 114 7.13 -18.35 12.56
C CYS A 114 6.50 -18.51 11.17
N GLY A 115 5.28 -19.05 11.14
CA GLY A 115 4.48 -19.10 9.91
C GLY A 115 3.99 -17.72 9.47
N ASN A 116 3.54 -17.62 8.21
CA ASN A 116 3.11 -16.34 7.62
C ASN A 116 1.92 -15.70 8.37
N LEU A 117 0.92 -16.49 8.79
CA LEU A 117 -0.21 -15.97 9.55
C LEU A 117 0.20 -15.49 10.95
N THR A 118 1.12 -16.20 11.60
CA THR A 118 1.69 -15.78 12.89
C THR A 118 2.47 -14.48 12.76
N LEU A 119 3.29 -14.33 11.72
CA LEU A 119 3.99 -13.07 11.44
C LEU A 119 3.02 -11.91 11.19
N ALA A 120 1.96 -12.15 10.44
CA ALA A 120 0.91 -11.14 10.22
C ALA A 120 0.23 -10.73 11.54
N MET A 121 -0.05 -11.69 12.45
CA MET A 121 -0.61 -11.38 13.77
C MET A 121 0.37 -10.54 14.62
N ILE A 122 1.64 -10.90 14.65
CA ILE A 122 2.70 -10.11 15.34
C ILE A 122 2.74 -8.69 14.76
N SER A 123 2.68 -8.55 13.44
CA SER A 123 2.68 -7.25 12.75
C SER A 123 1.48 -6.39 13.15
N PHE A 124 0.27 -6.96 13.20
CA PHE A 124 -0.93 -6.26 13.63
C PHE A 124 -0.85 -5.84 15.11
N CYS A 125 -0.27 -6.69 15.97
CA CYS A 125 -0.03 -6.34 17.37
C CYS A 125 0.98 -5.19 17.52
N LEU A 126 2.11 -5.21 16.77
CA LEU A 126 3.08 -4.11 16.77
C LEU A 126 2.44 -2.79 16.33
N TYR A 127 1.64 -2.84 15.25
CA TYR A 127 0.89 -1.68 14.80
C TYR A 127 -0.06 -1.17 15.88
N ALA A 128 -0.86 -2.05 16.50
CA ALA A 128 -1.80 -1.70 17.55
C ALA A 128 -1.11 -1.08 18.78
N VAL A 129 0.01 -1.67 19.25
CA VAL A 129 0.79 -1.15 20.38
C VAL A 129 1.32 0.24 20.09
N GLY A 130 1.90 0.45 18.90
CA GLY A 130 2.39 1.77 18.51
C GLY A 130 1.27 2.82 18.46
N MET A 131 0.15 2.50 17.82
CA MET A 131 -1.00 3.41 17.74
C MET A 131 -1.67 3.67 19.09
N PHE A 132 -1.71 2.65 19.97
CA PHE A 132 -2.23 2.81 21.33
C PHE A 132 -1.41 3.82 22.13
N VAL A 133 -0.08 3.65 22.16
CA VAL A 133 0.78 4.53 22.94
C VAL A 133 0.79 5.96 22.37
N LEU A 134 0.86 6.09 21.05
CA LEU A 134 0.80 7.42 20.41
C LEU A 134 -0.52 8.12 20.73
N GLY A 135 -1.64 7.49 20.47
CA GLY A 135 -2.93 8.16 20.55
C GLY A 135 -3.48 8.34 21.95
N LEU A 136 -3.27 7.38 22.85
CA LEU A 136 -3.89 7.38 24.18
C LEU A 136 -2.94 7.79 25.30
N LEU A 137 -1.62 7.67 25.12
CA LEU A 137 -0.66 8.07 26.13
C LEU A 137 0.09 9.35 25.72
N SER A 138 0.22 9.61 24.43
CA SER A 138 0.95 10.76 23.86
C SER A 138 2.28 11.03 24.59
N PRO A 139 3.24 10.09 24.54
CA PRO A 139 4.45 10.13 25.35
C PRO A 139 5.37 11.29 24.92
N GLY A 140 6.39 11.59 25.73
CA GLY A 140 7.40 12.60 25.36
C GLY A 140 8.04 12.31 23.99
N TYR A 141 8.58 13.37 23.35
CA TYR A 141 9.00 13.34 21.93
C TYR A 141 9.93 12.17 21.54
N LEU A 142 10.92 11.83 22.37
CA LEU A 142 11.83 10.72 22.07
C LEU A 142 11.11 9.35 22.12
N LEU A 143 10.25 9.17 23.12
CA LEU A 143 9.48 7.92 23.26
C LEU A 143 8.42 7.83 22.17
N MET A 144 7.85 8.94 21.73
CA MET A 144 6.97 9.00 20.57
C MET A 144 7.65 8.42 19.33
N GLN A 145 8.92 8.77 19.06
CA GLN A 145 9.66 8.24 17.91
C GLN A 145 9.84 6.71 17.98
N LEU A 146 10.04 6.14 19.17
CA LEU A 146 10.09 4.68 19.35
C LEU A 146 8.76 4.02 18.97
N PHE A 147 7.63 4.63 19.32
CA PHE A 147 6.33 4.06 18.97
C PHE A 147 5.92 4.34 17.53
N VAL A 148 6.46 5.40 16.91
CA VAL A 148 6.41 5.58 15.45
C VAL A 148 7.16 4.45 14.77
N PHE A 149 8.36 4.09 15.22
CA PHE A 149 9.09 2.94 14.72
C PHE A 149 8.32 1.64 14.94
N THR A 150 7.69 1.46 16.10
CA THR A 150 6.98 0.22 16.46
C THR A 150 5.77 -0.03 15.55
N TYR A 151 4.88 0.96 15.37
CA TYR A 151 3.74 0.76 14.47
C TYR A 151 4.18 0.59 13.02
N SER A 152 5.20 1.32 12.61
CA SER A 152 5.73 1.23 11.27
C SER A 152 6.41 -0.12 11.00
N LEU A 153 7.10 -0.70 12.00
CA LEU A 153 7.65 -2.05 11.89
C LEU A 153 6.56 -3.07 11.62
N GLY A 154 5.42 -2.96 12.31
CA GLY A 154 4.25 -3.79 12.03
C GLY A 154 3.78 -3.64 10.59
N ASP A 155 3.64 -2.41 10.10
CA ASP A 155 3.19 -2.13 8.73
C ASP A 155 4.17 -2.67 7.66
N HIS A 156 5.48 -2.53 7.88
CA HIS A 156 6.49 -3.02 6.93
C HIS A 156 6.63 -4.54 6.90
N ILE A 157 6.50 -5.22 8.03
CA ILE A 157 6.52 -6.70 8.08
C ILE A 157 5.27 -7.26 7.39
N VAL A 158 4.11 -6.64 7.57
CA VAL A 158 2.86 -7.15 7.00
C VAL A 158 2.84 -7.14 5.47
N MET A 159 3.53 -6.22 4.82
CA MET A 159 3.49 -6.07 3.35
C MET A 159 3.92 -7.34 2.61
N PRO A 160 5.14 -7.88 2.79
CA PRO A 160 5.57 -9.11 2.11
C PRO A 160 4.80 -10.35 2.60
N VAL A 161 4.47 -10.42 3.89
CA VAL A 161 3.74 -11.54 4.49
C VAL A 161 2.33 -11.65 3.91
N ARG A 162 1.62 -10.56 3.78
CA ARG A 162 0.31 -10.46 3.15
C ARG A 162 0.34 -10.98 1.71
N ASP A 163 1.33 -10.52 0.93
CA ASP A 163 1.44 -10.91 -0.47
C ASP A 163 1.76 -12.40 -0.60
N ALA A 164 2.57 -12.96 0.30
CA ALA A 164 2.84 -14.40 0.37
C ALA A 164 1.55 -15.21 0.68
N ILE A 165 0.78 -14.81 1.70
CA ILE A 165 -0.49 -15.47 2.03
C ILE A 165 -1.48 -15.36 0.87
N ALA A 166 -1.54 -14.20 0.19
CA ALA A 166 -2.42 -14.01 -0.97
C ALA A 166 -2.02 -14.93 -2.14
N MET A 167 -0.73 -15.13 -2.38
CA MET A 167 -0.24 -16.07 -3.41
C MET A 167 -0.64 -17.51 -3.09
N ASP A 168 -0.52 -17.94 -1.83
CA ASP A 168 -0.91 -19.29 -1.41
C ASP A 168 -2.43 -19.52 -1.50
N LEU A 169 -3.24 -18.48 -1.34
CA LEU A 169 -4.70 -18.54 -1.48
C LEU A 169 -5.20 -18.44 -2.92
N ALA A 170 -4.40 -17.95 -3.83
CA ALA A 170 -4.79 -17.80 -5.24
C ALA A 170 -5.00 -19.16 -5.91
N ASP A 171 -5.78 -19.16 -6.99
CA ASP A 171 -5.84 -20.31 -7.89
C ASP A 171 -4.62 -20.33 -8.79
N GLU A 172 -4.25 -21.50 -9.26
CA GLU A 172 -3.16 -21.69 -10.19
C GLU A 172 -3.39 -20.84 -11.45
N GLY A 173 -2.40 -20.04 -11.83
CA GLY A 173 -2.49 -19.09 -12.94
C GLY A 173 -3.33 -17.82 -12.68
N LYS A 174 -3.97 -17.65 -11.50
CA LYS A 174 -4.84 -16.51 -11.17
C LYS A 174 -4.30 -15.62 -10.04
N THR A 175 -3.02 -15.74 -9.69
CA THR A 175 -2.40 -14.98 -8.59
C THR A 175 -2.54 -13.46 -8.80
N GLY A 176 -2.28 -12.97 -10.01
CA GLY A 176 -2.43 -11.54 -10.32
C GLY A 176 -3.86 -11.04 -10.17
N THR A 177 -4.84 -11.85 -10.57
CA THR A 177 -6.27 -11.52 -10.41
C THR A 177 -6.66 -11.42 -8.94
N PHE A 178 -6.20 -12.36 -8.09
CA PHE A 178 -6.53 -12.34 -6.66
C PHE A 178 -5.86 -11.16 -5.94
N LEU A 179 -4.58 -10.89 -6.22
CA LEU A 179 -3.87 -9.73 -5.70
C LEU A 179 -4.51 -8.42 -6.15
N GLY A 180 -4.91 -8.32 -7.43
CA GLY A 180 -5.63 -7.16 -7.95
C GLY A 180 -6.96 -6.92 -7.25
N LYS A 181 -7.74 -7.99 -7.01
CA LYS A 181 -9.00 -7.93 -6.25
C LYS A 181 -8.76 -7.45 -4.81
N TYR A 182 -7.75 -8.01 -4.13
CA TYR A 182 -7.37 -7.54 -2.79
C TYR A 182 -7.01 -6.05 -2.79
N ARG A 183 -6.14 -5.61 -3.72
CA ARG A 183 -5.72 -4.20 -3.81
C ARG A 183 -6.89 -3.27 -4.06
N GLY A 184 -7.86 -3.67 -4.88
CA GLY A 184 -9.10 -2.92 -5.09
C GLY A 184 -9.89 -2.72 -3.79
N TYR A 185 -10.13 -3.80 -3.04
CA TYR A 185 -10.81 -3.70 -1.74
C TYR A 185 -10.00 -2.91 -0.70
N ALA A 186 -8.68 -3.05 -0.68
CA ALA A 186 -7.81 -2.29 0.20
C ALA A 186 -7.90 -0.78 -0.08
N THR A 187 -7.90 -0.38 -1.35
CA THR A 187 -8.10 1.03 -1.75
C THR A 187 -9.46 1.55 -1.31
N MET A 188 -10.54 0.76 -1.49
CA MET A 188 -11.88 1.12 -0.97
C MET A 188 -11.88 1.25 0.55
N GLY A 189 -11.18 0.37 1.26
CA GLY A 189 -10.99 0.46 2.71
C GLY A 189 -10.30 1.76 3.13
N SER A 190 -9.22 2.15 2.46
CA SER A 190 -8.52 3.41 2.72
C SER A 190 -9.39 4.63 2.41
N MET A 191 -10.18 4.60 1.33
CA MET A 191 -11.15 5.67 1.02
C MET A 191 -12.23 5.78 2.10
N ALA A 192 -12.77 4.67 2.57
CA ALA A 192 -13.75 4.65 3.66
C ALA A 192 -13.14 5.19 4.97
N ALA A 193 -11.88 4.87 5.25
CA ALA A 193 -11.14 5.44 6.39
C ALA A 193 -11.02 6.96 6.27
N SER A 194 -10.57 7.46 5.11
CA SER A 194 -10.47 8.90 4.86
C SER A 194 -11.84 9.60 4.96
N LEU A 195 -12.91 8.96 4.48
CA LEU A 195 -14.27 9.49 4.62
C LEU A 195 -14.70 9.58 6.10
N LEU A 196 -14.40 8.55 6.89
CA LEU A 196 -14.70 8.57 8.32
C LEU A 196 -13.88 9.66 9.05
N VAL A 197 -12.60 9.83 8.71
CA VAL A 197 -11.77 10.93 9.22
C VAL A 197 -12.37 12.27 8.85
N PHE A 198 -12.72 12.48 7.57
CA PHE A 198 -13.35 13.73 7.12
C PHE A 198 -14.63 14.05 7.93
N ILE A 199 -15.57 13.12 7.99
CA ILE A 199 -16.83 13.31 8.70
C ILE A 199 -16.58 13.49 10.21
N GLY A 200 -15.74 12.66 10.80
CA GLY A 200 -15.43 12.69 12.22
C GLY A 200 -14.79 13.99 12.66
N PHE A 201 -13.73 14.44 11.98
CA PHE A 201 -13.04 15.70 12.32
C PHE A 201 -13.86 16.95 11.97
N ARG A 202 -14.74 16.87 10.96
CA ARG A 202 -15.61 17.99 10.58
C ARG A 202 -16.80 18.17 11.52
N TYR A 203 -17.40 17.07 11.96
CA TYR A 203 -18.66 17.08 12.72
C TYR A 203 -18.59 16.36 14.07
N GLY A 204 -17.57 15.53 14.29
CA GLY A 204 -17.39 14.73 15.48
C GLY A 204 -16.67 15.50 16.58
N ALA A 205 -17.37 15.96 17.57
CA ALA A 205 -16.91 16.74 18.69
C ALA A 205 -15.58 16.27 19.36
N PHE A 206 -15.66 15.77 20.59
CA PHE A 206 -14.51 15.40 21.43
C PHE A 206 -13.62 14.27 20.84
N TRP A 207 -14.20 13.28 20.15
CA TRP A 207 -13.48 12.08 19.70
C TRP A 207 -12.55 12.32 18.50
N PHE A 208 -12.82 13.36 17.72
CA PHE A 208 -12.10 13.63 16.48
C PHE A 208 -11.32 14.96 16.57
N ARG A 209 -10.27 14.96 17.40
CA ARG A 209 -9.31 16.08 17.55
C ARG A 209 -7.90 15.54 17.49
N ALA A 210 -6.99 16.29 16.87
CA ALA A 210 -5.57 15.93 16.75
C ALA A 210 -4.64 16.93 17.44
N ASP A 211 -5.20 17.90 18.15
CA ASP A 211 -4.50 19.00 18.83
C ASP A 211 -4.32 18.76 20.34
N ARG A 212 -4.63 17.57 20.82
CA ARG A 212 -4.58 17.17 22.24
C ARG A 212 -3.46 16.21 22.53
N SER A 213 -3.00 16.20 23.78
CA SER A 213 -2.06 15.19 24.30
C SER A 213 -2.65 13.77 24.34
N ILE A 214 -3.98 13.62 24.35
CA ILE A 214 -4.67 12.34 24.20
C ILE A 214 -5.63 12.46 23.03
N VAL A 215 -5.53 11.56 22.06
CA VAL A 215 -6.29 11.60 20.82
C VAL A 215 -7.21 10.36 20.72
N PRO A 216 -8.45 10.46 21.23
CA PRO A 216 -9.36 9.29 21.30
C PRO A 216 -9.68 8.69 19.95
N SER A 217 -9.61 9.45 18.85
CA SER A 217 -9.85 8.93 17.48
C SER A 217 -8.92 7.78 17.11
N PHE A 218 -7.73 7.65 17.72
CA PHE A 218 -6.89 6.47 17.55
C PHE A 218 -7.57 5.18 18.03
N CYS A 219 -8.55 5.26 18.96
CA CYS A 219 -9.35 4.11 19.37
C CYS A 219 -10.09 3.46 18.18
N VAL A 220 -10.52 4.24 17.20
CA VAL A 220 -11.16 3.71 15.98
C VAL A 220 -10.22 2.75 15.26
N SER A 221 -8.96 3.19 15.05
CA SER A 221 -7.93 2.33 14.44
C SER A 221 -7.69 1.06 15.27
N LEU A 222 -7.60 1.19 16.60
CA LEU A 222 -7.37 0.06 17.51
C LEU A 222 -8.50 -0.97 17.48
N VAL A 223 -9.77 -0.52 17.53
CA VAL A 223 -10.93 -1.40 17.44
C VAL A 223 -10.94 -2.16 16.11
N VAL A 224 -10.64 -1.47 15.01
CA VAL A 224 -10.60 -2.10 13.69
C VAL A 224 -9.44 -3.08 13.57
N VAL A 225 -8.25 -2.77 14.13
CA VAL A 225 -7.13 -3.72 14.18
C VAL A 225 -7.46 -4.94 15.04
N ALA A 226 -8.15 -4.76 16.17
CA ALA A 226 -8.59 -5.88 16.99
C ALA A 226 -9.56 -6.80 16.22
N ALA A 227 -10.50 -6.23 15.46
CA ALA A 227 -11.35 -7.00 14.55
C ALA A 227 -10.53 -7.71 13.45
N ALA A 228 -9.55 -7.04 12.85
CA ALA A 228 -8.65 -7.64 11.86
C ALA A 228 -7.87 -8.82 12.46
N LEU A 229 -7.34 -8.67 13.68
CA LEU A 229 -6.66 -9.75 14.43
C LEU A 229 -7.58 -10.95 14.68
N PHE A 230 -8.84 -10.69 15.04
CA PHE A 230 -9.83 -11.76 15.25
C PHE A 230 -10.04 -12.57 13.95
N PHE A 231 -10.23 -11.92 12.81
CA PHE A 231 -10.42 -12.62 11.54
C PHE A 231 -9.14 -13.35 11.08
N LEU A 232 -7.96 -12.78 11.35
CA LEU A 232 -6.69 -13.41 11.03
C LEU A 232 -6.43 -14.65 11.93
N TRP A 233 -6.73 -14.55 13.22
CA TRP A 233 -6.69 -15.68 14.15
C TRP A 233 -7.65 -16.79 13.73
N ARG A 234 -8.86 -16.43 13.30
CA ARG A 234 -9.85 -17.38 12.79
C ARG A 234 -9.34 -18.08 11.53
N LEU A 235 -8.72 -17.33 10.60
CA LEU A 235 -8.10 -17.90 9.40
C LEU A 235 -7.03 -18.92 9.77
N ARG A 236 -6.16 -18.58 10.73
CA ARG A 236 -5.11 -19.49 11.23
C ARG A 236 -5.69 -20.77 11.81
N ARG A 237 -6.79 -20.67 12.55
CA ARG A 237 -7.45 -21.86 13.13
C ARG A 237 -8.13 -22.74 12.08
N GLU A 238 -8.74 -22.14 11.07
CA GLU A 238 -9.49 -22.88 10.03
C GLU A 238 -8.55 -23.50 8.99
N VAL A 239 -7.41 -22.87 8.70
CA VAL A 239 -6.44 -23.33 7.69
C VAL A 239 -5.02 -23.23 8.22
N PRO A 240 -4.61 -24.10 9.19
CA PRO A 240 -3.26 -24.09 9.76
C PRO A 240 -2.16 -24.30 8.72
N ALA A 241 -2.46 -24.96 7.61
CA ALA A 241 -1.53 -25.19 6.50
C ALA A 241 -1.02 -23.90 5.84
N LEU A 242 -1.74 -22.78 5.98
CA LEU A 242 -1.30 -21.45 5.51
C LEU A 242 -0.29 -20.81 6.48
N ASP A 243 -0.14 -21.33 7.72
CA ASP A 243 0.83 -20.83 8.69
C ASP A 243 2.18 -21.54 8.56
N VAL A 244 2.50 -22.02 7.38
CA VAL A 244 3.80 -22.62 7.06
C VAL A 244 4.57 -21.65 6.18
N ARG A 245 5.79 -21.34 6.57
CA ARG A 245 6.71 -20.57 5.75
C ARG A 245 7.49 -21.52 4.84
N LYS A 246 7.27 -21.41 3.52
CA LYS A 246 8.14 -22.06 2.55
C LYS A 246 9.51 -21.38 2.64
N HIS A 247 10.52 -22.11 3.06
CA HIS A 247 11.89 -21.62 3.04
C HIS A 247 12.31 -21.47 1.59
N ASP A 248 12.36 -20.23 1.10
CA ASP A 248 13.08 -19.98 -0.13
C ASP A 248 14.57 -20.24 0.13
N GLU A 249 15.17 -21.07 -0.71
CA GLU A 249 16.61 -21.30 -0.69
C GLU A 249 17.31 -19.95 -0.72
N LYS A 250 18.21 -19.72 0.26
CA LYS A 250 18.97 -18.48 0.42
C LYS A 250 19.72 -18.19 -0.89
N LYS A 251 19.16 -17.34 -1.73
CA LYS A 251 19.91 -16.76 -2.84
C LYS A 251 21.01 -15.91 -2.23
N LYS A 252 22.26 -16.30 -2.48
CA LYS A 252 23.46 -15.61 -2.03
C LYS A 252 23.74 -14.45 -2.98
N GLY A 253 23.71 -13.21 -2.49
CA GLY A 253 24.26 -12.02 -3.15
C GLY A 253 23.24 -10.91 -3.40
N LEU A 254 23.73 -9.70 -3.57
CA LEU A 254 22.95 -8.55 -4.01
C LEU A 254 22.67 -8.67 -5.52
N PRO A 255 21.45 -8.32 -5.99
CA PRO A 255 21.05 -8.46 -7.39
C PRO A 255 21.69 -7.42 -8.32
N LEU A 256 22.81 -6.81 -7.93
CA LEU A 256 23.43 -5.68 -8.60
C LEU A 256 24.11 -6.12 -9.93
N LYS A 257 23.36 -5.98 -11.02
CA LYS A 257 23.92 -6.14 -12.38
C LYS A 257 24.00 -4.78 -13.09
N LYS A 258 25.07 -4.52 -13.82
CA LYS A 258 25.29 -3.25 -14.55
C LYS A 258 24.13 -2.89 -15.50
N LYS A 259 23.47 -3.89 -16.08
CA LYS A 259 22.33 -3.69 -16.98
C LYS A 259 21.09 -3.10 -16.27
N TYR A 260 20.98 -3.21 -14.93
CA TYR A 260 19.86 -2.70 -14.14
C TYR A 260 20.10 -1.29 -13.58
N ILE A 261 21.28 -0.70 -13.81
CA ILE A 261 21.61 0.67 -13.37
C ILE A 261 20.51 1.69 -13.74
N PRO A 262 19.93 1.69 -14.97
CA PRO A 262 18.87 2.63 -15.31
C PRO A 262 17.64 2.48 -14.39
N TYR A 263 17.29 1.25 -14.03
CA TYR A 263 16.21 0.98 -13.09
C TYR A 263 16.52 1.51 -11.68
N TYR A 264 17.75 1.31 -11.19
CA TYR A 264 18.14 1.81 -9.85
C TYR A 264 18.14 3.34 -9.78
N ILE A 265 18.58 4.01 -10.84
CA ILE A 265 18.54 5.48 -10.91
C ILE A 265 17.08 5.95 -10.89
N VAL A 266 16.20 5.37 -11.71
CA VAL A 266 14.78 5.70 -11.79
C VAL A 266 14.09 5.46 -10.44
N THR A 267 14.40 4.35 -9.78
CA THR A 267 13.87 4.03 -8.44
C THR A 267 14.37 5.03 -7.38
N GLY A 268 15.62 5.45 -7.45
CA GLY A 268 16.17 6.47 -6.57
C GLY A 268 15.46 7.82 -6.74
N VAL A 269 15.24 8.24 -7.99
CA VAL A 269 14.45 9.45 -8.27
C VAL A 269 13.02 9.34 -7.74
N TYR A 270 12.38 8.19 -7.93
CA TYR A 270 11.05 7.93 -7.39
C TYR A 270 11.02 8.02 -5.86
N GLY A 271 12.00 7.44 -5.17
CA GLY A 271 12.12 7.54 -3.70
C GLY A 271 12.18 8.99 -3.23
N PHE A 272 12.88 9.86 -3.96
CA PHE A 272 12.89 11.31 -3.70
C PHE A 272 11.50 11.93 -3.93
N GLN A 273 10.87 11.68 -5.07
CA GLN A 273 9.55 12.22 -5.44
C GLN A 273 8.46 11.77 -4.45
N LYS A 274 8.55 10.54 -3.97
CA LYS A 274 7.62 9.97 -2.97
C LYS A 274 7.60 10.79 -1.67
N ARG A 275 8.70 11.49 -1.30
CA ARG A 275 8.72 12.37 -0.14
C ARG A 275 7.87 13.61 -0.35
N MET A 276 7.80 14.14 -1.58
CA MET A 276 6.90 15.25 -1.90
C MET A 276 5.44 14.86 -1.59
N ARG A 277 5.05 13.63 -1.94
CA ARG A 277 3.70 13.12 -1.71
C ARG A 277 3.40 12.83 -0.24
N LEU A 278 4.29 12.10 0.45
CA LEU A 278 4.01 11.60 1.79
C LEU A 278 4.23 12.62 2.90
N VAL A 279 5.13 13.57 2.69
CA VAL A 279 5.55 14.54 3.71
C VAL A 279 5.11 15.95 3.35
N PHE A 280 5.53 16.45 2.19
CA PHE A 280 5.43 17.87 1.89
C PHE A 280 4.09 18.29 1.27
N ALA A 281 3.40 17.44 0.53
CA ALA A 281 2.06 17.76 0.03
C ALA A 281 1.06 17.93 1.20
N PRO A 282 0.94 16.99 2.17
CA PRO A 282 0.13 17.24 3.37
C PRO A 282 0.63 18.44 4.18
N TRP A 283 1.94 18.72 4.18
CA TRP A 283 2.53 19.79 4.96
C TRP A 283 2.15 21.17 4.43
N ILE A 284 1.92 21.34 3.12
CA ILE A 284 1.32 22.56 2.54
C ILE A 284 -0.01 22.85 3.24
N ILE A 285 -0.87 21.85 3.39
CA ILE A 285 -2.21 22.00 3.97
C ILE A 285 -2.14 22.27 5.47
N ILE A 286 -1.27 21.56 6.17
CA ILE A 286 -1.18 21.58 7.65
C ILE A 286 -0.41 22.81 8.14
N GLU A 287 0.71 23.14 7.54
CA GLU A 287 1.59 24.20 8.03
C GLU A 287 1.30 25.56 7.38
N LEU A 288 1.16 25.63 6.05
CA LEU A 288 0.97 26.92 5.38
C LEU A 288 -0.48 27.41 5.50
N LEU A 289 -1.46 26.51 5.40
CA LEU A 289 -2.87 26.86 5.49
C LEU A 289 -3.46 26.66 6.90
N ALA A 290 -2.72 26.09 7.84
CA ALA A 290 -3.18 25.74 9.19
C ALA A 290 -4.49 24.92 9.22
N MET A 291 -4.70 24.03 8.22
CA MET A 291 -5.92 23.23 8.08
C MET A 291 -5.81 21.88 8.78
N GLY A 292 -6.96 21.36 9.21
CA GLY A 292 -7.06 20.14 9.98
C GLY A 292 -7.04 18.84 9.17
N ALA A 293 -7.14 17.73 9.90
CA ALA A 293 -7.16 16.38 9.32
C ALA A 293 -8.39 16.12 8.42
N ASP A 294 -9.50 16.80 8.65
CA ASP A 294 -10.69 16.79 7.79
C ASP A 294 -10.36 17.23 6.37
N THR A 295 -9.64 18.34 6.23
CA THR A 295 -9.24 18.86 4.91
C THR A 295 -8.27 17.90 4.20
N VAL A 296 -7.24 17.40 4.91
CA VAL A 296 -6.30 16.42 4.34
C VAL A 296 -7.01 15.16 3.91
N ALA A 297 -7.95 14.65 4.72
CA ALA A 297 -8.75 13.46 4.39
C ALA A 297 -9.66 13.69 3.18
N PHE A 298 -10.32 14.85 3.09
CA PHE A 298 -11.15 15.22 1.94
C PHE A 298 -10.33 15.28 0.64
N LEU A 299 -9.18 15.94 0.69
CA LEU A 299 -8.26 16.00 -0.46
C LEU A 299 -7.71 14.63 -0.84
N GLY A 300 -7.48 13.76 0.15
CA GLY A 300 -7.11 12.36 -0.07
C GLY A 300 -8.19 11.59 -0.84
N ILE A 301 -9.47 11.77 -0.49
CA ILE A 301 -10.60 11.16 -1.23
C ILE A 301 -10.62 11.66 -2.68
N ALA A 302 -10.50 12.98 -2.88
CA ALA A 302 -10.47 13.58 -4.22
C ALA A 302 -9.29 13.05 -5.06
N ALA A 303 -8.11 12.91 -4.43
CA ALA A 303 -6.93 12.33 -5.07
C ALA A 303 -7.13 10.85 -5.44
N HIS A 304 -7.71 10.03 -4.56
CA HIS A 304 -8.04 8.63 -4.87
C HIS A 304 -9.04 8.51 -6.02
N PHE A 305 -10.05 9.37 -6.06
CA PHE A 305 -11.00 9.42 -7.17
C PHE A 305 -10.29 9.77 -8.49
N GLY A 306 -9.50 10.85 -8.52
CA GLY A 306 -8.70 11.21 -9.69
C GLY A 306 -7.73 10.10 -10.11
N SER A 307 -7.10 9.43 -9.15
CA SER A 307 -6.22 8.29 -9.35
C SER A 307 -6.92 7.13 -10.05
N SER A 308 -8.14 6.81 -9.66
CA SER A 308 -8.92 5.72 -10.26
C SER A 308 -9.21 5.96 -11.75
N MET A 309 -9.30 7.22 -12.16
CA MET A 309 -9.51 7.61 -13.55
C MET A 309 -8.20 7.61 -14.37
N ILE A 310 -7.09 8.05 -13.78
CA ILE A 310 -5.82 8.26 -14.47
C ILE A 310 -4.98 6.98 -14.56
N ALA A 311 -4.96 6.13 -13.53
CA ALA A 311 -4.16 4.93 -13.52
C ALA A 311 -4.39 3.98 -14.71
N PRO A 312 -5.64 3.70 -15.15
CA PRO A 312 -5.88 2.89 -16.35
C PRO A 312 -5.36 3.55 -17.63
N GLN A 313 -5.36 4.88 -17.71
CA GLN A 313 -4.87 5.62 -18.88
C GLN A 313 -3.36 5.52 -19.00
N ILE A 314 -2.63 5.60 -17.87
CA ILE A 314 -1.19 5.36 -17.83
C ILE A 314 -0.89 3.92 -18.30
N GLY A 315 -1.61 2.92 -17.82
CA GLY A 315 -1.46 1.53 -18.27
C GLY A 315 -1.64 1.38 -19.79
N LYS A 316 -2.75 1.90 -20.35
CA LYS A 316 -3.01 1.88 -21.80
C LYS A 316 -1.93 2.62 -22.60
N PHE A 317 -1.44 3.75 -22.06
CA PHE A 317 -0.34 4.49 -22.71
C PHE A 317 0.94 3.65 -22.76
N LEU A 318 1.28 2.97 -21.66
CA LEU A 318 2.46 2.11 -21.57
C LEU A 318 2.36 0.91 -22.52
N ASP A 319 1.20 0.27 -22.59
CA ASP A 319 0.96 -0.85 -23.52
C ASP A 319 1.10 -0.42 -24.98
N ARG A 320 0.63 0.78 -25.32
CA ARG A 320 0.66 1.31 -26.71
C ARG A 320 2.02 1.87 -27.11
N TYR A 321 2.69 2.60 -26.22
CA TYR A 321 3.86 3.40 -26.57
C TYR A 321 5.17 2.91 -25.92
N GLY A 322 5.09 1.97 -24.99
CA GLY A 322 6.21 1.35 -24.32
C GLY A 322 6.86 2.20 -23.24
N VAL A 323 7.79 1.57 -22.51
CA VAL A 323 8.43 2.11 -21.29
C VAL A 323 9.20 3.39 -21.53
N LYS A 324 9.90 3.52 -22.68
CA LYS A 324 10.70 4.72 -22.99
C LYS A 324 9.84 5.98 -23.04
N LYS A 325 8.72 5.94 -23.80
CA LYS A 325 7.79 7.07 -23.86
C LYS A 325 7.06 7.26 -22.53
N GLY A 326 6.87 6.18 -21.77
CA GLY A 326 6.36 6.22 -20.40
C GLY A 326 7.25 7.03 -19.46
N LEU A 327 8.57 6.79 -19.46
CA LEU A 327 9.54 7.56 -18.65
C LEU A 327 9.61 9.04 -19.06
N VAL A 328 9.50 9.34 -20.37
CA VAL A 328 9.42 10.75 -20.82
C VAL A 328 8.14 11.40 -20.31
N LEU A 329 7.00 10.74 -20.47
CA LEU A 329 5.70 11.25 -19.99
C LEU A 329 5.74 11.48 -18.48
N GLU A 330 6.26 10.51 -17.72
CA GLU A 330 6.44 10.60 -16.27
C GLU A 330 7.29 11.81 -15.88
N SER A 331 8.51 11.92 -16.43
CA SER A 331 9.44 12.98 -16.07
C SER A 331 8.88 14.37 -16.38
N VAL A 332 8.24 14.56 -17.53
CA VAL A 332 7.64 15.83 -17.92
C VAL A 332 6.43 16.16 -17.06
N THR A 333 5.53 15.19 -16.85
CA THR A 333 4.30 15.41 -16.07
C THR A 333 4.60 15.69 -14.60
N ILE A 334 5.45 14.87 -13.96
CA ILE A 334 5.81 15.06 -12.54
C ILE A 334 6.64 16.34 -12.36
N GLY A 335 7.55 16.63 -13.28
CA GLY A 335 8.30 17.88 -13.29
C GLY A 335 7.38 19.11 -13.37
N ALA A 336 6.39 19.10 -14.26
CA ALA A 336 5.40 20.16 -14.39
C ALA A 336 4.53 20.31 -13.12
N ILE A 337 4.10 19.18 -12.51
CA ILE A 337 3.36 19.17 -11.24
C ILE A 337 4.19 19.82 -10.12
N PHE A 338 5.47 19.49 -10.01
CA PHE A 338 6.32 20.07 -8.98
C PHE A 338 6.62 21.55 -9.23
N LEU A 339 6.82 21.98 -10.47
CA LEU A 339 6.95 23.41 -10.79
C LEU A 339 5.66 24.17 -10.49
N TYR A 340 4.50 23.57 -10.80
CA TYR A 340 3.21 24.14 -10.40
C TYR A 340 3.08 24.24 -8.86
N ALA A 341 3.47 23.20 -8.12
CA ALA A 341 3.45 23.24 -6.66
C ALA A 341 4.41 24.30 -6.09
N ALA A 342 5.62 24.42 -6.67
CA ALA A 342 6.57 25.46 -6.29
C ALA A 342 5.99 26.86 -6.48
N TRP A 343 5.40 27.11 -7.65
CA TRP A 343 4.74 28.39 -7.97
C TRP A 343 3.55 28.66 -7.03
N ALA A 344 2.69 27.69 -6.78
CA ALA A 344 1.57 27.81 -5.87
C ALA A 344 2.03 28.14 -4.43
N VAL A 345 3.02 27.39 -3.93
CA VAL A 345 3.59 27.61 -2.59
C VAL A 345 4.25 28.97 -2.50
N HIS A 346 5.04 29.38 -3.50
CA HIS A 346 5.64 30.71 -3.53
C HIS A 346 4.59 31.82 -3.51
N GLY A 347 3.50 31.68 -4.29
CA GLY A 347 2.41 32.66 -4.28
C GLY A 347 1.69 32.76 -2.91
N ILE A 348 1.58 31.66 -2.18
CA ILE A 348 1.04 31.62 -0.82
C ILE A 348 2.00 32.29 0.17
N THR A 349 3.27 31.90 0.18
CA THR A 349 4.27 32.40 1.14
C THR A 349 4.63 33.87 0.93
N SER A 350 4.57 34.36 -0.32
CA SER A 350 4.77 35.77 -0.66
C SER A 350 3.53 36.67 -0.44
N GLY A 351 2.38 36.05 -0.10
CA GLY A 351 1.13 36.78 0.11
C GLY A 351 0.43 37.24 -1.18
N VAL A 352 0.90 36.79 -2.35
CA VAL A 352 0.25 37.04 -3.66
C VAL A 352 -1.10 36.29 -3.75
N PHE A 353 -1.13 35.05 -3.23
CA PHE A 353 -2.36 34.29 -3.15
C PHE A 353 -2.88 34.31 -1.72
N THR A 354 -4.12 34.75 -1.55
CA THR A 354 -4.78 34.88 -0.25
C THR A 354 -6.20 34.35 -0.28
N GLY A 355 -6.73 33.94 0.88
CA GLY A 355 -8.10 33.51 1.06
C GLY A 355 -8.46 32.27 0.23
N ARG A 356 -9.51 32.34 -0.61
CA ARG A 356 -9.94 31.21 -1.42
C ARG A 356 -8.96 30.84 -2.54
N VAL A 357 -8.19 31.80 -3.02
CA VAL A 357 -7.23 31.60 -4.11
C VAL A 357 -6.08 30.72 -3.63
N GLU A 358 -5.53 31.00 -2.46
CA GLU A 358 -4.47 30.18 -1.85
C GLU A 358 -4.94 28.75 -1.61
N GLN A 359 -6.21 28.56 -1.14
CA GLN A 359 -6.78 27.23 -0.92
C GLN A 359 -6.89 26.45 -2.24
N ILE A 360 -7.38 27.08 -3.31
CA ILE A 360 -7.52 26.41 -4.61
C ILE A 360 -6.17 25.92 -5.12
N PHE A 361 -5.12 26.76 -5.05
CA PHE A 361 -3.80 26.37 -5.54
C PHE A 361 -3.11 25.33 -4.66
N ALA A 362 -3.26 25.42 -3.35
CA ALA A 362 -2.74 24.39 -2.42
C ALA A 362 -3.43 23.05 -2.61
N PHE A 363 -4.77 23.04 -2.72
CA PHE A 363 -5.57 21.81 -2.89
C PHE A 363 -5.28 21.13 -4.21
N THR A 364 -5.20 21.88 -5.29
CA THR A 364 -4.88 21.33 -6.61
C THR A 364 -3.43 20.83 -6.66
N ALA A 365 -2.47 21.52 -6.05
CA ALA A 365 -1.10 21.04 -5.92
C ALA A 365 -1.04 19.72 -5.15
N TYR A 366 -1.72 19.63 -4.00
CA TYR A 366 -1.84 18.40 -3.22
C TYR A 366 -2.39 17.24 -4.08
N ILE A 367 -3.54 17.45 -4.73
CA ILE A 367 -4.22 16.41 -5.53
C ILE A 367 -3.32 15.94 -6.68
N PHE A 368 -2.68 16.85 -7.41
CA PHE A 368 -1.80 16.49 -8.52
C PHE A 368 -0.57 15.70 -8.06
N ILE A 369 0.06 16.10 -6.95
CA ILE A 369 1.18 15.35 -6.37
C ILE A 369 0.75 13.94 -5.95
N MET A 370 -0.44 13.80 -5.35
CA MET A 370 -0.97 12.49 -4.93
C MET A 370 -1.26 11.57 -6.13
N ILE A 371 -1.82 12.10 -7.21
CA ILE A 371 -2.13 11.34 -8.43
C ILE A 371 -0.85 10.88 -9.15
N ALA A 372 0.22 11.65 -9.09
CA ALA A 372 1.49 11.36 -9.75
C ALA A 372 2.12 10.00 -9.34
N ASP A 373 1.75 9.44 -8.18
CA ASP A 373 2.22 8.14 -7.71
C ASP A 373 1.94 6.96 -8.68
N HIS A 374 0.92 7.09 -9.51
CA HIS A 374 0.53 6.04 -10.46
C HIS A 374 1.53 5.82 -11.60
N PHE A 375 2.45 6.78 -11.82
CA PHE A 375 3.57 6.58 -12.75
C PHE A 375 4.56 5.50 -12.29
N ASN A 376 4.52 5.06 -11.02
CA ASN A 376 5.34 3.93 -10.55
C ASN A 376 5.16 2.65 -11.40
N ALA A 377 4.04 2.49 -12.11
CA ALA A 377 3.84 1.40 -13.07
C ALA A 377 4.91 1.38 -14.17
N VAL A 378 5.48 2.54 -14.56
CA VAL A 378 6.54 2.66 -15.56
C VAL A 378 7.81 1.94 -15.08
N HIS A 379 8.15 2.06 -13.79
CA HIS A 379 9.34 1.46 -13.18
C HIS A 379 9.26 -0.07 -13.16
N VAL A 380 8.09 -0.60 -12.82
CA VAL A 380 7.83 -2.05 -12.85
C VAL A 380 7.98 -2.59 -14.27
N MET A 381 7.44 -1.88 -15.26
CA MET A 381 7.59 -2.26 -16.68
C MET A 381 9.03 -2.12 -17.17
N LEU A 382 9.77 -1.10 -16.71
CA LEU A 382 11.19 -0.93 -17.02
C LEU A 382 11.98 -2.14 -16.50
N MET A 383 11.77 -2.53 -15.25
CA MET A 383 12.44 -3.69 -14.66
C MET A 383 12.11 -4.97 -15.43
N LYS A 384 10.83 -5.19 -15.74
CA LYS A 384 10.40 -6.33 -16.56
C LYS A 384 11.09 -6.37 -17.93
N LYS A 385 11.26 -5.20 -18.58
CA LYS A 385 11.93 -5.11 -19.89
C LYS A 385 13.43 -5.41 -19.80
N LEU A 386 14.10 -5.04 -18.69
CA LEU A 386 15.53 -5.24 -18.48
C LEU A 386 15.88 -6.64 -17.99
N SER A 387 14.92 -7.38 -17.43
CA SER A 387 15.14 -8.68 -16.77
C SER A 387 15.16 -9.82 -17.78
N ASP A 388 16.00 -10.83 -17.49
CA ASP A 388 16.07 -12.08 -18.24
C ASP A 388 15.07 -13.12 -17.74
N SER A 389 14.60 -13.00 -16.49
CA SER A 389 13.69 -13.95 -15.86
C SER A 389 12.70 -13.26 -14.90
N PRO A 390 11.52 -13.88 -14.63
CA PRO A 390 10.60 -13.38 -13.61
C PRO A 390 11.22 -13.27 -12.21
N ALA A 391 12.18 -14.15 -11.88
CA ALA A 391 12.88 -14.12 -10.61
C ALA A 391 13.76 -12.87 -10.48
N ASP A 392 14.47 -12.47 -11.55
CA ASP A 392 15.25 -11.22 -11.60
C ASP A 392 14.34 -10.00 -11.37
N VAL A 393 13.10 -10.01 -11.91
CA VAL A 393 12.15 -8.91 -11.70
C VAL A 393 11.84 -8.75 -10.23
N MET A 394 11.42 -9.83 -9.56
CA MET A 394 11.02 -9.80 -8.14
C MET A 394 12.18 -9.37 -7.24
N GLU A 395 13.37 -9.91 -7.48
CA GLU A 395 14.56 -9.63 -6.70
C GLU A 395 14.97 -8.15 -6.78
N ASN A 396 14.94 -7.58 -7.99
CA ASN A 396 15.32 -6.19 -8.20
C ASN A 396 14.22 -5.20 -7.78
N LEU A 397 12.94 -5.55 -7.88
CA LEU A 397 11.86 -4.75 -7.30
C LEU A 397 11.97 -4.68 -5.77
N SER A 398 12.31 -5.79 -5.12
CA SER A 398 12.55 -5.82 -3.67
C SER A 398 13.77 -5.00 -3.27
N PHE A 399 14.87 -5.08 -4.03
CA PHE A 399 16.04 -4.22 -3.82
C PHE A 399 15.70 -2.72 -4.02
N GLY A 400 14.93 -2.39 -5.07
CA GLY A 400 14.45 -1.03 -5.31
C GLY A 400 13.64 -0.47 -4.14
N LEU A 401 12.81 -1.31 -3.51
CA LEU A 401 12.07 -0.92 -2.31
C LEU A 401 13.02 -0.56 -1.15
N SER A 402 14.10 -1.33 -0.96
CA SER A 402 15.12 -1.02 0.06
C SER A 402 15.83 0.30 -0.23
N VAL A 403 16.14 0.59 -1.50
CA VAL A 403 16.71 1.89 -1.93
C VAL A 403 15.74 3.04 -1.62
N ASP A 404 14.44 2.85 -1.88
CA ASP A 404 13.41 3.84 -1.54
C ASP A 404 13.40 4.16 -0.03
N HIS A 405 13.48 3.16 0.84
CA HIS A 405 13.52 3.38 2.29
C HIS A 405 14.80 4.09 2.77
N VAL A 406 15.95 3.76 2.20
CA VAL A 406 17.22 4.46 2.51
C VAL A 406 17.11 5.93 2.11
N LEU A 407 16.60 6.22 0.93
CA LEU A 407 16.38 7.60 0.47
C LEU A 407 15.33 8.32 1.30
N ALA A 408 14.29 7.63 1.75
CA ALA A 408 13.29 8.18 2.64
C ALA A 408 13.90 8.71 3.95
N VAL A 409 14.76 7.90 4.54
CA VAL A 409 15.47 8.25 5.79
C VAL A 409 16.42 9.45 5.58
N THR A 410 17.20 9.45 4.50
CA THR A 410 18.25 10.44 4.29
C THR A 410 17.73 11.77 3.72
N VAL A 411 16.79 11.73 2.80
CA VAL A 411 16.35 12.91 2.02
C VAL A 411 15.31 13.73 2.78
N SER A 412 14.42 13.10 3.56
CA SER A 412 13.30 13.81 4.17
C SER A 412 13.73 14.89 5.17
N GLY A 413 14.73 14.62 6.00
CA GLY A 413 15.29 15.60 6.93
C GLY A 413 15.95 16.78 6.21
N LEU A 414 16.70 16.50 5.13
CA LEU A 414 17.33 17.54 4.32
C LEU A 414 16.29 18.43 3.65
N LEU A 415 15.23 17.85 3.08
CA LEU A 415 14.15 18.63 2.48
C LEU A 415 13.36 19.42 3.52
N GLY A 416 13.22 18.91 4.74
CA GLY A 416 12.66 19.66 5.87
C GLY A 416 13.51 20.88 6.23
N ALA A 417 14.84 20.76 6.16
CA ALA A 417 15.76 21.89 6.34
C ALA A 417 15.64 22.91 5.18
N VAL A 418 15.54 22.46 3.94
CA VAL A 418 15.28 23.34 2.79
C VAL A 418 13.97 24.11 3.00
N TRP A 419 12.90 23.41 3.37
CA TRP A 419 11.61 24.04 3.67
C TRP A 419 11.71 25.15 4.70
N LYS A 420 12.44 24.92 5.80
CA LYS A 420 12.54 25.86 6.92
C LYS A 420 13.50 27.04 6.67
N PHE A 421 14.67 26.76 6.06
CA PHE A 421 15.77 27.73 6.02
C PHE A 421 15.95 28.41 4.65
N VAL A 422 15.44 27.78 3.58
CA VAL A 422 15.56 28.31 2.21
C VAL A 422 14.22 28.80 1.70
N GLY A 423 13.17 28.01 1.91
CA GLY A 423 11.80 28.30 1.52
C GLY A 423 11.04 27.03 1.09
N PRO A 424 9.73 26.97 1.41
CA PRO A 424 8.89 25.80 1.11
C PRO A 424 8.84 25.45 -0.39
N GLU A 425 8.81 26.47 -1.26
CA GLU A 425 8.77 26.32 -2.72
C GLU A 425 9.99 25.58 -3.27
N TRP A 426 11.16 25.77 -2.66
CA TRP A 426 12.42 25.17 -3.10
C TRP A 426 12.44 23.64 -2.98
N VAL A 427 11.66 23.10 -2.06
CA VAL A 427 11.48 21.65 -1.95
C VAL A 427 10.91 21.09 -3.25
N PHE A 428 9.92 21.76 -3.83
CA PHE A 428 9.30 21.34 -5.09
C PHE A 428 10.15 21.69 -6.31
N VAL A 429 10.90 22.79 -6.29
CA VAL A 429 11.92 23.08 -7.33
C VAL A 429 12.96 21.97 -7.41
N LEU A 430 13.48 21.50 -6.27
CA LEU A 430 14.41 20.36 -6.21
C LEU A 430 13.74 19.08 -6.74
N GLY A 431 12.46 18.85 -6.40
CA GLY A 431 11.68 17.74 -6.94
C GLY A 431 11.60 17.78 -8.47
N ALA A 432 11.36 18.96 -9.05
CA ALA A 432 11.33 19.15 -10.49
C ALA A 432 12.72 18.95 -11.12
N ALA A 433 13.78 19.45 -10.49
CA ALA A 433 15.15 19.26 -10.97
C ALA A 433 15.56 17.78 -11.04
N VAL A 434 15.16 16.99 -10.03
CA VAL A 434 15.43 15.55 -10.00
C VAL A 434 14.67 14.81 -11.13
N CYS A 435 13.54 15.33 -11.62
CA CYS A 435 12.86 14.78 -12.79
C CYS A 435 13.70 14.85 -14.09
N LEU A 436 14.68 15.77 -14.18
CA LEU A 436 15.60 15.83 -15.31
C LEU A 436 16.49 14.58 -15.38
N VAL A 437 16.79 13.96 -14.23
CA VAL A 437 17.53 12.69 -14.18
C VAL A 437 16.70 11.56 -14.82
N HIS A 438 15.40 11.47 -14.53
CA HIS A 438 14.47 10.54 -15.20
C HIS A 438 14.47 10.76 -16.72
N PHE A 439 14.35 12.02 -17.13
CA PHE A 439 14.39 12.38 -18.55
C PHE A 439 15.71 11.94 -19.22
N GLY A 440 16.82 12.18 -18.55
CA GLY A 440 18.15 11.74 -19.01
C GLY A 440 18.22 10.21 -19.20
N VAL A 441 17.69 9.43 -18.25
CA VAL A 441 17.58 7.96 -18.37
C VAL A 441 16.72 7.56 -19.56
N ALA A 442 15.56 8.22 -19.78
CA ALA A 442 14.68 7.95 -20.91
C ALA A 442 15.37 8.19 -22.27
N VAL A 443 16.14 9.28 -22.38
CA VAL A 443 16.94 9.61 -23.58
C VAL A 443 18.05 8.59 -23.78
N TRP A 444 18.77 8.22 -22.71
CA TRP A 444 19.86 7.24 -22.78
C TRP A 444 19.38 5.86 -23.24
N LEU A 445 18.25 5.37 -22.68
CA LEU A 445 17.61 4.13 -23.12
C LEU A 445 17.21 4.18 -24.61
N GLY A 446 16.95 5.37 -25.12
CA GLY A 446 16.59 5.55 -26.51
C GLY A 446 17.73 5.48 -27.52
N LYS A 447 18.95 5.69 -27.06
CA LYS A 447 20.16 5.58 -27.92
C LYS A 447 20.66 4.15 -28.02
N ARG A 448 20.19 3.24 -27.15
CA ARG A 448 20.62 1.83 -27.10
C ARG A 448 19.58 0.84 -27.65
N ALA A 449 18.39 1.32 -28.02
CA ALA A 449 17.33 0.57 -28.70
C ALA A 449 17.35 0.90 -30.20
#